data_a24ab24877983dcbeca6528b4c46957a
#
_entry.id   a24ab24877983dcbeca6528b4c46957a
#
_cell.length_a   1.000
_cell.length_b   1.000
_cell.length_c   1.000
_cell.angle_alpha   90.00
_cell.angle_beta   90.00
_cell.angle_gamma   90.00
#
_symmetry.space_group_name_H-M   'P 1'
#
loop_
_entity.id
_entity.type
_entity.pdbx_description
1 polymer ?
#
loop_
_entity_poly.entity_id
_entity_poly.type
_entity_poly.pdbx_seq_one_letter_code
_entity_poly.pdbx_strand_id
1 'polypeptide(L)'
;MKKARGFSDIGLIGIIVGVILVVGFAILVTVLVVKANNERTNFDEYNFYSVIEPDAHNGNIGDHVKKDKDGTYTGEPVYIFEYADFQCPGCASINPRVNQAVDESDGKLVVVYRNHLLSYHQNGTAAASAAEAAGLQGYWKEYADKLFTEQSEWEYKSGSDRTATFEKYFTEVTDGKGDLEKFRSDMASDAVSKKISFDMGIGKRMNIEGTPAFFIDGQLIPWSSKDGGEVNIDGKIITWNAALSGSEFVHILSKIVEAKLSD
;
A
#
# COMPACT_ATOMS: atom_id res chain seq x y z
N MET A 1 -54.43 -21.76 51.68
CA MET A 1 -54.21 -21.59 50.18
C MET A 1 -53.33 -20.38 49.90
N LYS A 2 -52.05 -20.61 49.54
CA LYS A 2 -51.13 -19.54 49.19
C LYS A 2 -51.39 -19.17 47.72
N LYS A 3 -51.80 -17.92 47.45
CA LYS A 3 -51.93 -17.37 46.11
C LYS A 3 -50.54 -17.28 45.50
N ALA A 4 -50.30 -17.97 44.38
CA ALA A 4 -49.10 -17.77 43.57
C ALA A 4 -49.11 -16.31 43.03
N ARG A 5 -48.06 -15.54 43.33
CA ARG A 5 -47.86 -14.23 42.72
C ARG A 5 -47.51 -14.46 41.24
N GLY A 6 -48.42 -14.12 40.35
CA GLY A 6 -48.10 -14.05 38.93
C GLY A 6 -46.99 -13.03 38.64
N PHE A 7 -46.04 -13.37 37.81
CA PHE A 7 -45.09 -12.40 37.25
C PHE A 7 -45.90 -11.28 36.59
N SER A 8 -45.62 -10.03 36.97
CA SER A 8 -46.28 -8.91 36.28
C SER A 8 -45.82 -8.86 34.82
N ASP A 9 -46.76 -8.56 33.89
CA ASP A 9 -46.49 -8.47 32.44
C ASP A 9 -45.29 -7.59 32.13
N ILE A 10 -45.04 -6.53 32.93
CA ILE A 10 -43.90 -5.65 32.83
C ILE A 10 -42.55 -6.38 33.09
N GLY A 11 -42.54 -7.32 34.07
CA GLY A 11 -41.33 -8.12 34.34
C GLY A 11 -41.01 -9.09 33.20
N LEU A 12 -42.06 -9.69 32.59
CA LEU A 12 -41.86 -10.60 31.45
C LEU A 12 -41.37 -9.88 30.22
N ILE A 13 -41.87 -8.69 29.89
CA ILE A 13 -41.43 -7.85 28.76
C ILE A 13 -39.97 -7.43 28.97
N GLY A 14 -39.57 -7.02 30.20
CA GLY A 14 -38.20 -6.68 30.53
C GLY A 14 -37.21 -7.82 30.31
N ILE A 15 -37.61 -9.05 30.68
CA ILE A 15 -36.79 -10.26 30.45
C ILE A 15 -36.66 -10.54 28.95
N ILE A 16 -37.74 -10.46 28.18
CA ILE A 16 -37.72 -10.71 26.75
C ILE A 16 -36.82 -9.68 26.02
N VAL A 17 -36.94 -8.39 26.33
CA VAL A 17 -36.09 -7.35 25.78
C VAL A 17 -34.61 -7.56 26.13
N GLY A 18 -34.34 -7.93 27.39
CA GLY A 18 -32.99 -8.25 27.83
C GLY A 18 -32.38 -9.44 27.05
N VAL A 19 -33.13 -10.51 26.84
CA VAL A 19 -32.69 -11.69 26.07
C VAL A 19 -32.44 -11.28 24.58
N ILE A 20 -33.30 -10.49 23.97
CA ILE A 20 -33.11 -10.02 22.57
C ILE A 20 -31.85 -9.19 22.45
N LEU A 21 -31.55 -8.30 23.39
CA LEU A 21 -30.34 -7.48 23.38
C LEU A 21 -29.08 -8.33 23.54
N VAL A 22 -29.08 -9.31 24.44
CA VAL A 22 -27.94 -10.23 24.66
C VAL A 22 -27.69 -11.09 23.42
N VAL A 23 -28.76 -11.65 22.83
CA VAL A 23 -28.63 -12.45 21.60
C VAL A 23 -28.18 -11.59 20.42
N GLY A 24 -28.74 -10.39 20.25
CA GLY A 24 -28.32 -9.43 19.21
C GLY A 24 -26.84 -9.04 19.35
N PHE A 25 -26.36 -8.78 20.58
CA PHE A 25 -24.97 -8.49 20.86
C PHE A 25 -24.06 -9.70 20.55
N ALA A 26 -24.47 -10.91 20.97
CA ALA A 26 -23.70 -12.13 20.68
C ALA A 26 -23.59 -12.39 19.17
N ILE A 27 -24.67 -12.19 18.40
CA ILE A 27 -24.63 -12.30 16.93
C ILE A 27 -23.69 -11.26 16.33
N LEU A 28 -23.75 -10.00 16.78
CA LEU A 28 -22.87 -8.94 16.30
C LEU A 28 -21.41 -9.29 16.56
N VAL A 29 -21.06 -9.74 17.76
CA VAL A 29 -19.69 -10.16 18.11
C VAL A 29 -19.27 -11.34 17.24
N THR A 30 -20.14 -12.33 17.01
CA THR A 30 -19.83 -13.48 16.16
C THR A 30 -19.55 -13.02 14.72
N VAL A 31 -20.39 -12.14 14.16
CA VAL A 31 -20.17 -11.60 12.81
C VAL A 31 -18.86 -10.85 12.71
N LEU A 32 -18.52 -10.02 13.71
CA LEU A 32 -17.26 -9.28 13.73
C LEU A 32 -16.04 -10.22 13.85
N VAL A 33 -16.14 -11.28 14.68
CA VAL A 33 -15.07 -12.29 14.82
C VAL A 33 -14.90 -13.10 13.53
N VAL A 34 -16.01 -13.53 12.89
CA VAL A 34 -15.96 -14.24 11.61
C VAL A 34 -15.36 -13.35 10.52
N LYS A 35 -15.77 -12.08 10.45
CA LYS A 35 -15.21 -11.13 9.50
C LYS A 35 -13.70 -10.93 9.73
N ALA A 36 -13.27 -10.72 10.97
CA ALA A 36 -11.86 -10.58 11.33
C ALA A 36 -11.03 -11.85 11.04
N ASN A 37 -11.62 -13.04 11.25
CA ASN A 37 -10.96 -14.30 10.90
C ASN A 37 -10.88 -14.52 9.39
N ASN A 38 -11.93 -14.17 8.62
CA ASN A 38 -11.88 -14.25 7.15
C ASN A 38 -10.84 -13.27 6.56
N GLU A 39 -10.73 -12.08 7.15
CA GLU A 39 -9.66 -11.14 6.77
C GLU A 39 -8.26 -11.71 7.11
N ARG A 40 -8.12 -12.42 8.24
CA ARG A 40 -6.87 -13.12 8.59
C ARG A 40 -6.55 -14.30 7.65
N THR A 41 -7.53 -15.14 7.32
CA THR A 41 -7.34 -16.28 6.42
C THR A 41 -6.97 -15.84 5.01
N ASN A 42 -7.54 -14.73 4.51
CA ASN A 42 -7.14 -14.19 3.22
C ASN A 42 -5.67 -13.76 3.18
N PHE A 43 -5.11 -13.23 4.28
CA PHE A 43 -3.69 -12.89 4.34
C PHE A 43 -2.77 -14.12 4.42
N ASP A 44 -3.20 -15.22 5.04
CA ASP A 44 -2.38 -16.42 5.21
C ASP A 44 -2.19 -17.19 3.88
N GLU A 45 -3.08 -16.97 2.90
CA GLU A 45 -3.00 -17.56 1.56
C GLU A 45 -2.12 -16.74 0.59
N TYR A 46 -1.77 -15.47 0.93
CA TYR A 46 -0.96 -14.63 0.05
C TYR A 46 0.52 -14.95 0.17
N ASN A 47 1.14 -15.21 -0.97
CA ASN A 47 2.57 -15.05 -1.12
C ASN A 47 2.87 -13.53 -1.17
N PHE A 48 3.36 -12.96 -0.06
CA PHE A 48 3.62 -11.52 0.08
C PHE A 48 4.64 -10.96 -0.92
N TYR A 49 5.31 -11.83 -1.64
CA TYR A 49 6.32 -11.53 -2.65
C TYR A 49 5.82 -11.76 -4.08
N SER A 50 4.53 -11.97 -4.26
CA SER A 50 3.89 -12.01 -5.57
C SER A 50 3.16 -10.71 -5.85
N VAL A 51 3.18 -10.30 -7.11
CA VAL A 51 2.33 -9.20 -7.59
C VAL A 51 0.87 -9.62 -7.48
N ILE A 52 0.06 -8.75 -6.91
CA ILE A 52 -1.37 -8.97 -6.75
C ILE A 52 -2.09 -8.27 -7.89
N GLU A 53 -2.64 -9.07 -8.80
CA GLU A 53 -3.39 -8.56 -9.94
C GLU A 53 -4.74 -7.98 -9.50
N PRO A 54 -5.27 -6.95 -10.20
CA PRO A 54 -6.60 -6.44 -9.97
C PRO A 54 -7.67 -7.52 -10.18
N ASP A 55 -8.63 -7.60 -9.27
CA ASP A 55 -9.78 -8.49 -9.40
C ASP A 55 -11.06 -7.67 -9.61
N ALA A 56 -11.46 -7.51 -10.87
CA ALA A 56 -12.63 -6.73 -11.27
C ALA A 56 -13.95 -7.30 -10.70
N HIS A 57 -14.02 -8.60 -10.38
CA HIS A 57 -15.23 -9.22 -9.84
C HIS A 57 -15.44 -8.90 -8.36
N ASN A 58 -14.33 -8.72 -7.62
CA ASN A 58 -14.36 -8.41 -6.19
C ASN A 58 -14.10 -6.92 -5.90
N GLY A 59 -13.90 -6.10 -6.95
CA GLY A 59 -13.54 -4.70 -6.82
C GLY A 59 -12.21 -4.48 -6.11
N ASN A 60 -11.29 -5.45 -6.24
CA ASN A 60 -9.95 -5.38 -5.68
C ASN A 60 -9.04 -4.56 -6.60
N ILE A 61 -8.41 -3.53 -6.04
CA ILE A 61 -7.33 -2.80 -6.70
C ILE A 61 -6.05 -3.60 -6.47
N GLY A 62 -5.43 -4.08 -7.54
CA GLY A 62 -4.15 -4.80 -7.47
C GLY A 62 -2.97 -3.90 -7.10
N ASP A 63 -1.78 -4.47 -7.13
CA ASP A 63 -0.55 -3.74 -6.89
C ASP A 63 -0.23 -2.78 -8.05
N HIS A 64 0.30 -1.62 -7.72
CA HIS A 64 0.86 -0.71 -8.71
C HIS A 64 2.32 -1.07 -8.99
N VAL A 65 2.70 -1.04 -10.25
CA VAL A 65 4.05 -1.39 -10.67
C VAL A 65 4.72 -0.23 -11.42
N LYS A 66 6.00 0.00 -11.10
CA LYS A 66 6.91 0.83 -11.89
C LYS A 66 7.68 -0.11 -12.81
N LYS A 67 7.51 0.03 -14.11
CA LYS A 67 8.20 -0.77 -15.13
C LYS A 67 8.63 0.10 -16.30
N ASP A 68 9.73 -0.26 -16.94
CA ASP A 68 10.15 0.33 -18.18
C ASP A 68 9.18 -0.06 -19.31
N LYS A 69 8.51 0.93 -19.89
CA LYS A 69 7.52 0.72 -20.97
C LYS A 69 8.17 0.46 -22.32
N ASP A 70 9.41 0.93 -22.48
CA ASP A 70 10.19 0.89 -23.74
C ASP A 70 11.26 -0.23 -23.70
N GLY A 71 11.34 -0.97 -22.60
CA GLY A 71 12.28 -2.07 -22.41
C GLY A 71 12.08 -3.21 -23.41
N THR A 72 13.18 -3.79 -23.87
CA THR A 72 13.19 -4.85 -24.87
C THR A 72 13.32 -6.25 -24.28
N TYR A 73 13.53 -6.37 -22.97
CA TYR A 73 13.63 -7.64 -22.28
C TYR A 73 12.33 -8.45 -22.35
N THR A 74 12.41 -9.68 -22.78
CA THR A 74 11.27 -10.60 -22.97
C THR A 74 11.23 -11.76 -21.98
N GLY A 75 12.20 -11.82 -21.05
CA GLY A 75 12.22 -12.83 -19.98
C GLY A 75 11.33 -12.45 -18.80
N GLU A 76 11.33 -13.29 -17.77
CA GLU A 76 10.67 -12.95 -16.50
C GLU A 76 11.45 -11.86 -15.77
N PRO A 77 10.85 -10.71 -15.44
CA PRO A 77 11.56 -9.64 -14.76
C PRO A 77 11.81 -9.96 -13.29
N VAL A 78 12.77 -9.26 -12.71
CA VAL A 78 13.02 -9.29 -11.27
C VAL A 78 12.06 -8.32 -10.57
N TYR A 79 11.34 -8.81 -9.56
CA TYR A 79 10.41 -8.00 -8.77
C TYR A 79 11.07 -7.54 -7.47
N ILE A 80 11.07 -6.23 -7.23
CA ILE A 80 11.43 -5.61 -5.95
C ILE A 80 10.19 -4.94 -5.39
N PHE A 81 9.88 -5.19 -4.11
CA PHE A 81 8.72 -4.64 -3.43
C PHE A 81 9.13 -3.41 -2.62
N GLU A 82 8.57 -2.26 -2.95
CA GLU A 82 8.74 -1.00 -2.25
C GLU A 82 7.53 -0.72 -1.36
N TYR A 83 7.74 -0.65 -0.05
CA TYR A 83 6.76 -0.17 0.90
C TYR A 83 7.04 1.29 1.22
N ALA A 84 6.11 2.17 0.87
CA ALA A 84 6.35 3.61 0.95
C ALA A 84 5.13 4.39 1.43
N ASP A 85 5.39 5.62 1.88
CA ASP A 85 4.42 6.63 2.28
C ASP A 85 4.69 7.90 1.47
N PHE A 86 3.68 8.42 0.80
CA PHE A 86 3.83 9.64 0.00
C PHE A 86 4.27 10.86 0.82
N GLN A 87 3.96 10.90 2.12
CA GLN A 87 4.41 11.99 2.98
C GLN A 87 5.79 11.75 3.61
N CYS A 88 6.41 10.58 3.40
CA CYS A 88 7.74 10.30 3.91
C CYS A 88 8.83 11.02 3.08
N PRO A 89 9.66 11.91 3.69
CA PRO A 89 10.74 12.59 2.96
C PRO A 89 11.78 11.63 2.37
N GLY A 90 12.04 10.51 3.06
CA GLY A 90 12.93 9.46 2.56
C GLY A 90 12.39 8.82 1.28
N CYS A 91 11.07 8.57 1.20
CA CYS A 91 10.44 8.06 -0.01
C CYS A 91 10.51 9.06 -1.16
N ALA A 92 10.20 10.34 -0.91
CA ALA A 92 10.33 11.39 -1.91
C ALA A 92 11.77 11.53 -2.44
N SER A 93 12.76 11.43 -1.55
CA SER A 93 14.18 11.53 -1.91
C SER A 93 14.66 10.39 -2.80
N ILE A 94 14.18 9.15 -2.56
CA ILE A 94 14.66 7.96 -3.29
C ILE A 94 13.86 7.68 -4.56
N ASN A 95 12.59 8.13 -4.66
CA ASN A 95 11.72 7.86 -5.80
C ASN A 95 12.35 8.15 -7.19
N PRO A 96 13.09 9.27 -7.41
CA PRO A 96 13.75 9.49 -8.69
C PRO A 96 14.80 8.43 -9.02
N ARG A 97 15.43 7.82 -8.01
CA ARG A 97 16.44 6.77 -8.21
C ARG A 97 15.80 5.41 -8.46
N VAL A 98 14.65 5.14 -7.83
CA VAL A 98 13.85 3.96 -8.14
C VAL A 98 13.40 4.02 -9.60
N ASN A 99 12.85 5.15 -10.05
CA ASN A 99 12.47 5.35 -11.44
C ASN A 99 13.66 5.19 -12.40
N GLN A 100 14.81 5.80 -12.07
CA GLN A 100 16.03 5.66 -12.86
C GLN A 100 16.48 4.20 -12.98
N ALA A 101 16.47 3.44 -11.88
CA ALA A 101 16.87 2.03 -11.91
C ALA A 101 15.93 1.19 -12.79
N VAL A 102 14.63 1.48 -12.75
CA VAL A 102 13.62 0.84 -13.60
C VAL A 102 13.87 1.18 -15.06
N ASP A 103 14.01 2.46 -15.39
CA ASP A 103 14.19 2.94 -16.77
C ASP A 103 15.51 2.43 -17.40
N GLU A 104 16.59 2.31 -16.61
CA GLU A 104 17.88 1.78 -17.05
C GLU A 104 17.92 0.24 -17.12
N SER A 105 16.89 -0.45 -16.64
CA SER A 105 16.87 -1.92 -16.55
C SER A 105 16.52 -2.63 -17.86
N ASP A 106 16.09 -1.92 -18.89
CA ASP A 106 15.61 -2.50 -20.17
C ASP A 106 14.45 -3.50 -19.94
N GLY A 107 13.57 -3.22 -18.99
CA GLY A 107 12.44 -4.10 -18.63
C GLY A 107 12.78 -5.26 -17.71
N LYS A 108 14.04 -5.40 -17.26
CA LYS A 108 14.48 -6.48 -16.37
C LYS A 108 14.07 -6.27 -14.91
N LEU A 109 13.77 -5.04 -14.51
CA LEU A 109 13.35 -4.67 -13.16
C LEU A 109 11.91 -4.17 -13.15
N VAL A 110 11.11 -4.73 -12.28
CA VAL A 110 9.77 -4.23 -11.93
C VAL A 110 9.76 -3.90 -10.45
N VAL A 111 9.40 -2.67 -10.09
CA VAL A 111 9.21 -2.28 -8.70
C VAL A 111 7.72 -2.25 -8.39
N VAL A 112 7.31 -3.09 -7.44
CA VAL A 112 5.93 -3.20 -6.93
C VAL A 112 5.78 -2.24 -5.76
N TYR A 113 4.90 -1.25 -5.89
CA TYR A 113 4.61 -0.27 -4.85
C TYR A 113 3.49 -0.75 -3.93
N ARG A 114 3.69 -0.62 -2.63
CA ARG A 114 2.68 -0.88 -1.60
C ARG A 114 2.62 0.25 -0.58
N ASN A 115 1.42 0.68 -0.26
CA ASN A 115 1.20 1.71 0.74
C ASN A 115 1.62 1.21 2.13
N HIS A 116 2.53 1.95 2.79
CA HIS A 116 2.89 1.72 4.19
C HIS A 116 2.96 3.04 4.94
N LEU A 117 1.79 3.45 5.46
CA LEU A 117 1.59 4.78 6.03
C LEU A 117 2.10 4.85 7.47
N LEU A 118 2.90 5.85 7.77
CA LEU A 118 3.43 6.09 9.11
C LEU A 118 2.44 6.93 9.92
N SER A 119 2.15 6.52 11.14
CA SER A 119 1.07 7.08 11.97
C SER A 119 1.23 8.56 12.30
N TYR A 120 2.44 9.11 12.20
CA TYR A 120 2.74 10.53 12.43
C TYR A 120 2.65 11.39 11.16
N HIS A 121 2.39 10.80 10.00
CA HIS A 121 2.15 11.51 8.74
C HIS A 121 0.67 11.82 8.56
N GLN A 122 0.27 13.04 8.90
CA GLN A 122 -1.15 13.46 8.95
C GLN A 122 -1.86 13.39 7.60
N ASN A 123 -1.14 13.55 6.51
CA ASN A 123 -1.66 13.56 5.14
C ASN A 123 -1.36 12.27 4.35
N GLY A 124 -0.63 11.31 4.92
CA GLY A 124 -0.27 10.07 4.24
C GLY A 124 -1.47 9.31 3.68
N THR A 125 -2.53 9.12 4.51
CA THR A 125 -3.77 8.46 4.05
C THR A 125 -4.45 9.22 2.92
N ALA A 126 -4.52 10.55 2.99
CA ALA A 126 -5.18 11.33 1.95
C ALA A 126 -4.40 11.31 0.63
N ALA A 127 -3.05 11.34 0.69
CA ALA A 127 -2.19 11.23 -0.47
C ALA A 127 -2.27 9.84 -1.10
N ALA A 128 -2.26 8.77 -0.29
CA ALA A 128 -2.47 7.41 -0.77
C ALA A 128 -3.85 7.26 -1.44
N SER A 129 -4.92 7.79 -0.82
CA SER A 129 -6.26 7.74 -1.43
C SER A 129 -6.32 8.47 -2.78
N ALA A 130 -5.63 9.58 -2.91
CA ALA A 130 -5.55 10.31 -4.17
C ALA A 130 -4.76 9.54 -5.25
N ALA A 131 -3.64 8.91 -4.88
CA ALA A 131 -2.86 8.09 -5.80
C ALA A 131 -3.65 6.86 -6.29
N GLU A 132 -4.34 6.16 -5.37
CA GLU A 132 -5.19 5.02 -5.72
C GLU A 132 -6.36 5.44 -6.63
N ALA A 133 -7.00 6.58 -6.35
CA ALA A 133 -8.07 7.12 -7.18
C ALA A 133 -7.59 7.49 -8.59
N ALA A 134 -6.39 8.08 -8.71
CA ALA A 134 -5.76 8.32 -10.00
C ALA A 134 -5.46 7.01 -10.74
N GLY A 135 -5.02 6.00 -9.99
CA GLY A 135 -4.76 4.65 -10.49
C GLY A 135 -5.97 3.96 -11.09
N LEU A 136 -7.17 4.16 -10.52
CA LEU A 136 -8.43 3.67 -11.06
C LEU A 136 -8.78 4.25 -12.45
N GLN A 137 -8.08 5.30 -12.86
CA GLN A 137 -8.19 5.90 -14.19
C GLN A 137 -6.91 5.75 -15.04
N GLY A 138 -5.94 4.92 -14.58
CA GLY A 138 -4.72 4.58 -15.31
C GLY A 138 -3.56 5.58 -15.15
N TYR A 139 -3.65 6.51 -14.19
CA TYR A 139 -2.65 7.57 -13.98
C TYR A 139 -1.87 7.43 -12.67
N TRP A 140 -1.77 6.21 -12.11
CA TRP A 140 -1.13 6.02 -10.81
C TRP A 140 0.33 6.49 -10.80
N LYS A 141 1.13 6.06 -11.80
CA LYS A 141 2.57 6.36 -11.83
C LYS A 141 2.84 7.86 -11.91
N GLU A 142 2.19 8.53 -12.86
CA GLU A 142 2.33 9.97 -13.09
C GLU A 142 1.88 10.76 -11.85
N TYR A 143 0.80 10.31 -11.20
CA TYR A 143 0.29 10.94 -10.00
C TYR A 143 1.17 10.69 -8.78
N ALA A 144 1.68 9.48 -8.59
CA ALA A 144 2.62 9.13 -7.54
C ALA A 144 3.92 9.95 -7.65
N ASP A 145 4.47 10.06 -8.85
CA ASP A 145 5.66 10.88 -9.10
C ASP A 145 5.40 12.36 -8.80
N LYS A 146 4.22 12.87 -9.15
CA LYS A 146 3.80 14.24 -8.83
C LYS A 146 3.69 14.46 -7.33
N LEU A 147 3.10 13.53 -6.57
CA LEU A 147 3.01 13.61 -5.11
C LEU A 147 4.39 13.66 -4.45
N PHE A 148 5.34 12.83 -4.89
CA PHE A 148 6.70 12.83 -4.35
C PHE A 148 7.47 14.09 -4.73
N THR A 149 7.36 14.53 -5.97
CA THR A 149 8.10 15.71 -6.48
C THR A 149 7.63 17.00 -5.80
N GLU A 150 6.33 17.13 -5.59
CA GLU A 150 5.72 18.32 -4.99
C GLU A 150 5.40 18.14 -3.50
N GLN A 151 6.06 17.20 -2.80
CA GLN A 151 5.73 16.85 -1.42
C GLN A 151 5.65 18.06 -0.51
N SER A 152 6.59 18.99 -0.62
CA SER A 152 6.64 20.22 0.20
C SER A 152 5.46 21.17 -0.03
N GLU A 153 4.76 21.06 -1.18
CA GLU A 153 3.60 21.90 -1.46
C GLU A 153 2.36 21.44 -0.69
N TRP A 154 2.22 20.15 -0.39
CA TRP A 154 0.98 19.58 0.16
C TRP A 154 1.12 18.96 1.56
N GLU A 155 2.32 18.60 2.00
CA GLU A 155 2.53 17.80 3.20
C GLU A 155 1.96 18.41 4.49
N TYR A 156 1.86 19.75 4.54
CA TYR A 156 1.29 20.48 5.70
C TYR A 156 -0.06 21.13 5.41
N LYS A 157 -0.63 20.97 4.22
CA LYS A 157 -1.96 21.49 3.92
C LYS A 157 -3.04 20.64 4.61
N SER A 158 -4.21 21.23 4.85
CA SER A 158 -5.35 20.54 5.47
C SER A 158 -6.67 20.92 4.81
N GLY A 159 -7.70 20.11 5.06
CA GLY A 159 -9.07 20.38 4.61
C GLY A 159 -9.17 20.63 3.11
N SER A 160 -9.87 21.71 2.75
CA SER A 160 -10.14 22.09 1.34
C SER A 160 -8.88 22.39 0.54
N ASP A 161 -7.87 23.01 1.17
CA ASP A 161 -6.64 23.40 0.46
C ASP A 161 -5.82 22.19 0.01
N ARG A 162 -5.76 21.15 0.86
CA ARG A 162 -5.16 19.86 0.47
C ARG A 162 -5.94 19.21 -0.66
N THR A 163 -7.27 19.13 -0.53
CA THR A 163 -8.13 18.52 -1.55
C THR A 163 -7.97 19.25 -2.89
N ALA A 164 -8.04 20.59 -2.90
CA ALA A 164 -7.85 21.37 -4.11
C ALA A 164 -6.46 21.14 -4.76
N THR A 165 -5.41 20.95 -3.94
CA THR A 165 -4.07 20.64 -4.44
C THR A 165 -4.04 19.27 -5.12
N PHE A 166 -4.66 18.26 -4.52
CA PHE A 166 -4.72 16.91 -5.13
C PHE A 166 -5.54 16.88 -6.42
N GLU A 167 -6.64 17.62 -6.48
CA GLU A 167 -7.45 17.79 -7.68
C GLU A 167 -6.69 18.51 -8.80
N LYS A 168 -5.93 19.56 -8.45
CA LYS A 168 -5.03 20.25 -9.37
C LYS A 168 -4.01 19.28 -9.97
N TYR A 169 -3.36 18.47 -9.13
CA TYR A 169 -2.38 17.48 -9.60
C TYR A 169 -3.01 16.45 -10.53
N PHE A 170 -4.21 15.97 -10.19
CA PHE A 170 -4.94 15.04 -11.06
C PHE A 170 -5.24 15.66 -12.43
N THR A 171 -5.68 16.91 -12.46
CA THR A 171 -5.93 17.63 -13.70
C THR A 171 -4.65 17.81 -14.53
N GLU A 172 -3.53 18.12 -13.87
CA GLU A 172 -2.24 18.30 -14.53
C GLU A 172 -1.72 16.98 -15.13
N VAL A 173 -1.67 15.89 -14.37
CA VAL A 173 -1.13 14.59 -14.85
C VAL A 173 -1.99 13.95 -15.93
N THR A 174 -3.28 14.30 -15.98
CA THR A 174 -4.23 13.78 -16.99
C THR A 174 -4.35 14.69 -18.22
N ASP A 175 -3.66 15.84 -18.27
CA ASP A 175 -3.88 16.91 -19.26
C ASP A 175 -5.36 17.32 -19.34
N GLY A 176 -6.07 17.32 -18.23
CA GLY A 176 -7.49 17.60 -18.16
C GLY A 176 -8.42 16.53 -18.77
N LYS A 177 -7.90 15.37 -19.15
CA LYS A 177 -8.68 14.27 -19.76
C LYS A 177 -9.29 13.33 -18.72
N GLY A 178 -8.83 13.39 -17.46
CA GLY A 178 -9.34 12.58 -16.37
C GLY A 178 -10.72 13.06 -15.91
N ASP A 179 -11.51 12.11 -15.40
CA ASP A 179 -12.81 12.41 -14.78
C ASP A 179 -12.60 12.85 -13.32
N LEU A 180 -12.68 14.15 -13.09
CA LEU A 180 -12.43 14.76 -11.77
C LEU A 180 -13.52 14.39 -10.75
N GLU A 181 -14.77 14.24 -11.18
CA GLU A 181 -15.87 13.82 -10.29
C GLU A 181 -15.68 12.36 -9.85
N LYS A 182 -15.27 11.49 -10.78
CA LYS A 182 -14.90 10.11 -10.46
C LYS A 182 -13.70 10.08 -9.52
N PHE A 183 -12.65 10.87 -9.76
CA PHE A 183 -11.49 10.96 -8.87
C PHE A 183 -11.89 11.33 -7.43
N ARG A 184 -12.75 12.33 -7.24
CA ARG A 184 -13.29 12.71 -5.93
C ARG A 184 -14.07 11.57 -5.26
N SER A 185 -14.93 10.92 -6.02
CA SER A 185 -15.72 9.79 -5.54
C SER A 185 -14.83 8.61 -5.15
N ASP A 186 -13.84 8.29 -5.98
CA ASP A 186 -12.94 7.16 -5.77
C ASP A 186 -12.03 7.37 -4.56
N MET A 187 -11.54 8.58 -4.30
CA MET A 187 -10.78 8.91 -3.08
C MET A 187 -11.50 8.53 -1.79
N ALA A 188 -12.82 8.56 -1.76
CA ALA A 188 -13.64 8.22 -0.61
C ALA A 188 -14.23 6.80 -0.69
N SER A 189 -13.87 6.01 -1.69
CA SER A 189 -14.47 4.70 -1.93
C SER A 189 -13.95 3.60 -1.01
N ASP A 190 -14.80 2.60 -0.80
CA ASP A 190 -14.43 1.38 -0.08
C ASP A 190 -13.30 0.62 -0.78
N ALA A 191 -13.24 0.63 -2.11
CA ALA A 191 -12.22 -0.04 -2.88
C ALA A 191 -10.83 0.53 -2.57
N VAL A 192 -10.69 1.86 -2.60
CA VAL A 192 -9.44 2.56 -2.24
C VAL A 192 -9.07 2.32 -0.78
N SER A 193 -10.02 2.43 0.15
CA SER A 193 -9.77 2.16 1.56
C SER A 193 -9.32 0.72 1.82
N LYS A 194 -9.90 -0.27 1.14
CA LYS A 194 -9.52 -1.68 1.24
C LYS A 194 -8.12 -1.93 0.68
N LYS A 195 -7.75 -1.33 -0.46
CA LYS A 195 -6.40 -1.45 -1.03
C LYS A 195 -5.34 -0.95 -0.05
N ILE A 196 -5.51 0.27 0.47
CA ILE A 196 -4.59 0.85 1.44
C ILE A 196 -4.50 -0.02 2.70
N SER A 197 -5.64 -0.46 3.24
CA SER A 197 -5.69 -1.31 4.43
C SER A 197 -5.04 -2.67 4.20
N PHE A 198 -5.17 -3.23 3.02
CA PHE A 198 -4.55 -4.49 2.61
C PHE A 198 -3.03 -4.35 2.58
N ASP A 199 -2.49 -3.34 1.90
CA ASP A 199 -1.05 -3.08 1.84
C ASP A 199 -0.46 -2.86 3.24
N MET A 200 -1.12 -2.04 4.07
CA MET A 200 -0.76 -1.82 5.46
C MET A 200 -0.74 -3.12 6.27
N GLY A 201 -1.71 -4.00 6.02
CA GLY A 201 -1.81 -5.31 6.65
C GLY A 201 -0.63 -6.21 6.31
N ILE A 202 -0.20 -6.25 5.05
CA ILE A 202 1.00 -6.97 4.61
C ILE A 202 2.24 -6.38 5.29
N GLY A 203 2.47 -5.08 5.19
CA GLY A 203 3.62 -4.40 5.77
C GLY A 203 3.74 -4.63 7.28
N LYS A 204 2.61 -4.62 8.00
CA LYS A 204 2.58 -4.95 9.43
C LYS A 204 3.00 -6.39 9.72
N ARG A 205 2.59 -7.37 8.91
CA ARG A 205 2.98 -8.77 9.06
C ARG A 205 4.47 -8.99 8.78
N MET A 206 5.03 -8.22 7.88
CA MET A 206 6.45 -8.22 7.57
C MET A 206 7.29 -7.42 8.58
N ASN A 207 6.67 -6.88 9.65
CA ASN A 207 7.31 -6.05 10.67
C ASN A 207 8.06 -4.84 10.09
N ILE A 208 7.46 -4.18 9.10
CA ILE A 208 8.04 -2.97 8.53
C ILE A 208 7.82 -1.82 9.51
N GLU A 209 8.92 -1.23 10.01
CA GLU A 209 8.91 -0.17 11.02
C GLU A 209 9.06 1.23 10.43
N GLY A 210 9.49 1.33 9.17
CA GLY A 210 9.73 2.61 8.51
C GLY A 210 9.73 2.51 7.00
N THR A 211 9.70 3.67 6.34
CA THR A 211 9.68 3.80 4.89
C THR A 211 10.80 4.72 4.38
N PRO A 212 11.27 4.51 3.15
CA PRO A 212 10.95 3.39 2.28
C PRO A 212 11.63 2.09 2.73
N ALA A 213 10.96 0.95 2.53
CA ALA A 213 11.54 -0.38 2.75
C ALA A 213 11.44 -1.19 1.44
N PHE A 214 12.57 -1.77 1.04
CA PHE A 214 12.67 -2.55 -0.20
C PHE A 214 12.93 -4.01 0.12
N PHE A 215 12.20 -4.90 -0.58
CA PHE A 215 12.33 -6.34 -0.41
C PHE A 215 12.53 -7.03 -1.75
N ILE A 216 13.38 -8.06 -1.75
CA ILE A 216 13.52 -9.02 -2.84
C ILE A 216 13.47 -10.44 -2.27
N ASP A 217 12.66 -11.33 -2.83
CA ASP A 217 12.49 -12.72 -2.38
C ASP A 217 12.34 -12.86 -0.85
N GLY A 218 11.67 -11.91 -0.22
CA GLY A 218 11.46 -11.88 1.21
C GLY A 218 12.60 -11.31 2.05
N GLN A 219 13.70 -10.94 1.44
CA GLN A 219 14.82 -10.33 2.12
C GLN A 219 14.70 -8.81 2.07
N LEU A 220 14.83 -8.15 3.22
CA LEU A 220 14.99 -6.70 3.30
C LEU A 220 16.33 -6.29 2.67
N ILE A 221 16.29 -5.30 1.78
CA ILE A 221 17.49 -4.63 1.26
C ILE A 221 17.81 -3.48 2.23
N PRO A 222 18.87 -3.57 3.06
CA PRO A 222 19.19 -2.57 4.09
C PRO A 222 19.87 -1.32 3.48
N TRP A 223 19.23 -0.71 2.49
CA TRP A 223 19.76 0.36 1.65
C TRP A 223 20.16 1.63 2.43
N SER A 224 19.50 1.93 3.56
CA SER A 224 19.73 3.14 4.36
C SER A 224 20.65 2.93 5.57
N SER A 225 21.18 1.72 5.75
CA SER A 225 22.10 1.41 6.84
C SER A 225 23.41 2.18 6.70
N LYS A 226 23.81 2.93 7.74
CA LYS A 226 25.06 3.70 7.76
C LYS A 226 26.32 2.83 7.71
N ASP A 227 26.19 1.60 8.17
CA ASP A 227 27.27 0.61 8.18
C ASP A 227 27.34 -0.20 6.88
N GLY A 228 26.50 0.17 5.91
CA GLY A 228 26.32 -0.59 4.69
C GLY A 228 25.38 -1.77 4.88
N GLY A 229 25.43 -2.71 3.95
CA GLY A 229 24.55 -3.88 3.98
C GLY A 229 24.97 -4.96 3.00
N GLU A 230 24.20 -6.03 3.01
CA GLU A 230 24.32 -7.12 2.06
C GLU A 230 22.96 -7.71 1.74
N VAL A 231 22.87 -8.34 0.58
CA VAL A 231 21.73 -9.16 0.18
C VAL A 231 22.26 -10.42 -0.51
N ASN A 232 21.64 -11.56 -0.23
CA ASN A 232 21.99 -12.83 -0.86
C ASN A 232 20.98 -13.14 -1.97
N ILE A 233 21.41 -13.11 -3.21
CA ILE A 233 20.61 -13.43 -4.40
C ILE A 233 21.06 -14.79 -4.93
N ASP A 234 20.29 -15.82 -4.63
CA ASP A 234 20.52 -17.20 -5.09
C ASP A 234 21.96 -17.70 -4.85
N GLY A 235 22.52 -17.37 -3.67
CA GLY A 235 23.88 -17.72 -3.27
C GLY A 235 24.95 -16.68 -3.64
N LYS A 236 24.63 -15.65 -4.41
CA LYS A 236 25.51 -14.53 -4.76
C LYS A 236 25.31 -13.40 -3.75
N ILE A 237 26.35 -13.08 -2.98
CA ILE A 237 26.27 -12.02 -1.96
C ILE A 237 26.72 -10.69 -2.58
N ILE A 238 25.80 -9.72 -2.54
CA ILE A 238 26.04 -8.34 -3.00
C ILE A 238 26.17 -7.47 -1.75
N THR A 239 27.29 -6.77 -1.62
CA THR A 239 27.61 -5.94 -0.44
C THR A 239 27.85 -4.49 -0.81
N TRP A 240 27.63 -3.60 0.17
CA TRP A 240 27.99 -2.18 0.13
C TRP A 240 28.36 -1.69 1.53
N ASN A 241 29.16 -0.62 1.61
CA ASN A 241 29.84 -0.24 2.86
C ASN A 241 29.25 1.02 3.54
N ALA A 242 28.18 1.60 3.00
CA ALA A 242 27.53 2.78 3.54
C ALA A 242 26.09 2.83 3.09
N ALA A 243 25.27 3.74 3.64
CA ALA A 243 23.92 3.96 3.14
C ALA A 243 23.94 4.32 1.64
N LEU A 244 23.10 3.62 0.88
CA LEU A 244 23.01 3.83 -0.57
C LEU A 244 22.30 5.15 -0.89
N SER A 245 22.92 5.93 -1.76
CA SER A 245 22.36 7.21 -2.20
C SER A 245 22.69 7.46 -3.67
N GLY A 246 21.88 8.32 -4.31
CA GLY A 246 22.14 8.74 -5.68
C GLY A 246 22.36 7.56 -6.65
N SER A 247 23.43 7.63 -7.44
CA SER A 247 23.76 6.61 -8.44
C SER A 247 24.20 5.27 -7.84
N GLU A 248 24.66 5.25 -6.59
CA GLU A 248 25.06 4.01 -5.92
C GLU A 248 23.85 3.10 -5.65
N PHE A 249 22.71 3.69 -5.25
CA PHE A 249 21.45 2.94 -5.11
C PHE A 249 21.05 2.27 -6.43
N VAL A 250 21.07 3.02 -7.54
CA VAL A 250 20.78 2.50 -8.89
C VAL A 250 21.73 1.36 -9.25
N HIS A 251 23.03 1.54 -9.02
CA HIS A 251 24.05 0.53 -9.31
C HIS A 251 23.87 -0.77 -8.51
N ILE A 252 23.51 -0.68 -7.23
CA ILE A 252 23.26 -1.87 -6.41
C ILE A 252 22.01 -2.59 -6.88
N LEU A 253 20.92 -1.88 -7.21
CA LEU A 253 19.74 -2.51 -7.81
C LEU A 253 20.06 -3.21 -9.11
N SER A 254 20.87 -2.61 -9.98
CA SER A 254 21.35 -3.25 -11.23
C SER A 254 22.10 -4.55 -10.94
N LYS A 255 23.04 -4.55 -9.98
CA LYS A 255 23.74 -5.78 -9.58
C LYS A 255 22.82 -6.87 -9.04
N ILE A 256 21.80 -6.48 -8.27
CA ILE A 256 20.78 -7.42 -7.76
C ILE A 256 20.03 -8.07 -8.93
N VAL A 257 19.61 -7.26 -9.90
CA VAL A 257 18.93 -7.74 -11.10
C VAL A 257 19.82 -8.67 -11.93
N GLU A 258 21.08 -8.26 -12.19
CA GLU A 258 22.05 -9.09 -12.90
C GLU A 258 22.32 -10.42 -12.20
N ALA A 259 22.48 -10.39 -10.88
CA ALA A 259 22.72 -11.61 -10.10
C ALA A 259 21.52 -12.57 -10.19
N LYS A 260 20.29 -12.04 -10.15
CA LYS A 260 19.05 -12.82 -10.22
C LYS A 260 18.84 -13.45 -11.60
N LEU A 261 19.22 -12.75 -12.67
CA LEU A 261 19.00 -13.20 -14.05
C LEU A 261 20.16 -14.05 -14.64
N SER A 262 21.24 -14.24 -13.89
CA SER A 262 22.44 -14.93 -14.38
C SER A 262 22.50 -16.43 -14.02
N ASP A 263 21.32 -17.03 -13.70
CA ASP A 263 21.19 -18.48 -13.47
C ASP A 263 20.70 -19.24 -14.69
#